data_cfe3b357901b8ea82bd93e8184fefef4
#
_entry.id   cfe3b357901b8ea82bd93e8184fefef4
#
_cell.length_a   1.000
_cell.length_b   1.000
_cell.length_c   1.000
_cell.angle_alpha   90.00
_cell.angle_beta   90.00
_cell.angle_gamma   90.00
#
_symmetry.space_group_name_H-M   'P 1'
#
loop_
_entity.id
_entity.type
_entity.pdbx_description
1 polymer ?
#
loop_
_entity_poly.entity_id
_entity_poly.type
_entity_poly.pdbx_seq_one_letter_code
_entity_poly.pdbx_strand_id
1 'polypeptide(L)'
;MKKIVLFVFLSLSLLCFGEWEYIEENNSVRLVQENTMITLADGGGGVKTPIFHYTLEEILDSKKPINTYGIEITIDENPAIKANAMVMYRVMRFPVKDVTTDEEVFNELLPQMQNGKMMKIKFLTKKYSDILIEIPLDNFNESYQQMK
;
A
#
# COMPACT_ATOMS: atom_id res chain seq x y z
N MET A 1 -52.72 -10.92 23.09
CA MET A 1 -51.71 -11.36 22.07
C MET A 1 -50.54 -10.38 22.13
N LYS A 2 -49.40 -10.83 22.66
CA LYS A 2 -48.18 -9.99 22.68
C LYS A 2 -47.49 -10.12 21.34
N LYS A 3 -47.41 -9.04 20.58
CA LYS A 3 -46.60 -8.99 19.35
C LYS A 3 -45.15 -8.92 19.78
N ILE A 4 -44.41 -10.00 19.55
CA ILE A 4 -42.95 -10.04 19.66
C ILE A 4 -42.41 -9.34 18.41
N VAL A 5 -41.93 -8.11 18.58
CA VAL A 5 -41.15 -7.41 17.57
C VAL A 5 -39.77 -7.99 17.65
N LEU A 6 -39.46 -8.90 16.70
CA LEU A 6 -38.11 -9.42 16.49
C LEU A 6 -37.26 -8.33 15.88
N PHE A 7 -36.50 -7.59 16.69
CA PHE A 7 -35.43 -6.72 16.22
C PHE A 7 -34.32 -7.63 15.68
N VAL A 8 -34.34 -7.86 14.37
CA VAL A 8 -33.18 -8.40 13.67
C VAL A 8 -32.15 -7.27 13.66
N PHE A 9 -31.25 -7.29 14.64
CA PHE A 9 -30.00 -6.57 14.53
C PHE A 9 -29.22 -7.21 13.35
N LEU A 10 -29.39 -6.65 12.15
CA LEU A 10 -28.40 -6.79 11.13
C LEU A 10 -27.15 -6.08 11.66
N SER A 11 -26.28 -6.84 12.31
CA SER A 11 -24.89 -6.43 12.46
C SER A 11 -24.29 -6.39 11.05
N LEU A 12 -24.48 -5.26 10.36
CA LEU A 12 -23.52 -4.86 9.38
C LEU A 12 -22.20 -4.76 10.14
N SER A 13 -21.41 -5.81 10.07
CA SER A 13 -19.99 -5.68 10.21
C SER A 13 -19.58 -4.73 9.07
N LEU A 14 -19.60 -3.44 9.36
CA LEU A 14 -18.79 -2.48 8.66
C LEU A 14 -17.36 -3.06 8.79
N LEU A 15 -16.95 -3.80 7.77
CA LEU A 15 -15.55 -4.03 7.52
C LEU A 15 -14.99 -2.61 7.41
N CYS A 16 -14.39 -2.16 8.50
CA CYS A 16 -13.69 -0.89 8.56
C CYS A 16 -12.45 -1.10 7.69
N PHE A 17 -12.65 -1.00 6.36
CA PHE A 17 -11.53 -0.76 5.47
C PHE A 17 -11.01 0.60 5.90
N GLY A 18 -9.74 0.64 6.34
CA GLY A 18 -9.10 1.90 6.66
C GLY A 18 -9.23 2.85 5.47
N GLU A 19 -9.36 4.12 5.74
CA GLU A 19 -9.33 5.17 4.71
C GLU A 19 -7.94 5.78 4.67
N TRP A 20 -7.53 6.23 3.49
CA TRP A 20 -6.33 7.03 3.36
C TRP A 20 -6.53 8.38 4.05
N GLU A 21 -5.55 8.81 4.82
CA GLU A 21 -5.54 10.10 5.50
C GLU A 21 -4.25 10.87 5.21
N TYR A 22 -4.37 12.18 5.08
CA TYR A 22 -3.23 13.07 4.97
C TYR A 22 -2.68 13.41 6.36
N ILE A 23 -1.36 13.30 6.53
CA ILE A 23 -0.63 13.61 7.76
C ILE A 23 0.20 14.86 7.54
N GLU A 24 -0.25 16.00 8.06
CA GLU A 24 0.38 17.30 7.85
C GLU A 24 1.79 17.37 8.41
N GLU A 25 2.03 16.75 9.58
CA GLU A 25 3.32 16.81 10.28
C GLU A 25 4.52 16.37 9.44
N ASN A 26 4.34 15.42 8.55
CA ASN A 26 5.40 14.86 7.72
C ASN A 26 5.06 14.86 6.22
N ASN A 27 4.03 15.62 5.82
CA ASN A 27 3.57 15.72 4.44
C ASN A 27 3.45 14.34 3.75
N SER A 28 2.68 13.46 4.34
CA SER A 28 2.47 12.09 3.86
C SER A 28 1.01 11.70 3.81
N VAL A 29 0.68 10.66 3.08
CA VAL A 29 -0.63 9.99 3.16
C VAL A 29 -0.45 8.59 3.71
N ARG A 30 -1.39 8.16 4.54
CA ARG A 30 -1.33 6.89 5.27
C ARG A 30 -2.65 6.15 5.24
N LEU A 31 -2.58 4.84 5.11
CA LEU A 31 -3.67 3.91 5.34
C LEU A 31 -3.27 2.93 6.45
N VAL A 32 -4.13 2.76 7.43
CA VAL A 32 -3.96 1.77 8.50
C VAL A 32 -5.05 0.72 8.37
N GLN A 33 -4.66 -0.56 8.31
CA GLN A 33 -5.56 -1.70 8.26
C GLN A 33 -5.10 -2.75 9.26
N GLU A 34 -5.93 -3.06 10.25
CA GLU A 34 -5.62 -4.07 11.28
C GLU A 34 -4.16 -4.03 11.78
N ASN A 35 -3.33 -4.97 11.30
CA ASN A 35 -1.92 -5.10 11.68
C ASN A 35 -0.95 -4.55 10.65
N THR A 36 -1.44 -3.95 9.56
CA THR A 36 -0.62 -3.43 8.47
C THR A 36 -0.82 -1.93 8.31
N MET A 37 0.20 -1.27 7.81
CA MET A 37 0.18 0.15 7.53
C MET A 37 0.93 0.40 6.22
N ILE A 38 0.37 1.24 5.37
CA ILE A 38 1.09 1.80 4.22
C ILE A 38 1.13 3.31 4.32
N THR A 39 2.29 3.88 4.04
CA THR A 39 2.50 5.33 3.99
C THR A 39 3.19 5.69 2.69
N LEU A 40 2.71 6.71 2.02
CA LEU A 40 3.39 7.38 0.92
C LEU A 40 3.95 8.70 1.43
N ALA A 41 5.25 8.86 1.36
CA ALA A 41 5.95 10.06 1.81
C ALA A 41 7.08 10.42 0.85
N ASP A 42 7.57 11.65 0.92
CA ASP A 42 8.77 12.04 0.20
C ASP A 42 9.95 11.13 0.54
N GLY A 43 10.78 10.83 -0.47
CA GLY A 43 11.89 9.90 -0.34
C GLY A 43 12.97 10.33 0.66
N GLY A 44 12.95 11.58 1.12
CA GLY A 44 13.93 12.16 2.03
C GLY A 44 15.29 12.40 1.35
N GLY A 45 16.21 13.10 2.04
CA GLY A 45 17.58 13.27 1.58
C GLY A 45 17.74 13.98 0.22
N GLY A 46 16.74 14.77 -0.21
CA GLY A 46 16.72 15.46 -1.52
C GLY A 46 16.15 14.61 -2.66
N VAL A 47 15.70 13.41 -2.40
CA VAL A 47 14.97 12.57 -3.36
C VAL A 47 13.54 13.08 -3.46
N LYS A 48 13.17 13.58 -4.64
CA LYS A 48 11.83 14.15 -4.89
C LYS A 48 10.74 13.10 -5.13
N THR A 49 11.14 11.88 -5.49
CA THR A 49 10.19 10.79 -5.78
C THR A 49 9.62 10.24 -4.48
N PRO A 50 8.29 10.26 -4.31
CA PRO A 50 7.66 9.66 -3.16
C PRO A 50 7.93 8.15 -3.07
N ILE A 51 8.04 7.65 -1.86
CA ILE A 51 8.31 6.24 -1.58
C ILE A 51 7.19 5.68 -0.71
N PHE A 52 6.71 4.50 -1.06
CA PHE A 52 5.79 3.73 -0.22
C PHE A 52 6.56 2.99 0.87
N HIS A 53 6.03 3.02 2.07
CA HIS A 53 6.46 2.23 3.22
C HIS A 53 5.29 1.34 3.63
N TYR A 54 5.46 0.04 3.52
CA TYR A 54 4.44 -0.95 3.90
C TYR A 54 4.96 -1.84 5.01
N THR A 55 4.16 -2.03 6.07
CA THR A 55 4.51 -2.93 7.17
C THR A 55 3.98 -4.33 6.87
N LEU A 56 4.88 -5.27 6.65
CA LEU A 56 4.56 -6.69 6.47
C LEU A 56 4.07 -7.31 7.78
N GLU A 57 3.21 -8.32 7.70
CA GLU A 57 2.75 -9.07 8.87
C GLU A 57 3.90 -9.84 9.53
N GLU A 58 4.81 -10.40 8.73
CA GLU A 58 5.93 -11.22 9.20
C GLU A 58 7.26 -10.80 8.56
N ILE A 59 8.37 -11.20 9.19
CA ILE A 59 9.71 -11.11 8.62
C ILE A 59 9.85 -12.18 7.55
N LEU A 60 10.14 -11.81 6.31
CA LEU A 60 10.24 -12.76 5.19
C LEU A 60 11.43 -13.71 5.33
N ASP A 61 12.58 -13.20 5.76
CA ASP A 61 13.78 -14.00 5.95
C ASP A 61 14.53 -13.55 7.21
N SER A 62 14.43 -14.34 8.28
CA SER A 62 15.08 -14.04 9.55
C SER A 62 16.62 -14.12 9.49
N LYS A 63 17.18 -14.84 8.50
CA LYS A 63 18.64 -14.95 8.31
C LYS A 63 19.20 -13.78 7.50
N LYS A 64 18.35 -13.17 6.67
CA LYS A 64 18.68 -11.99 5.86
C LYS A 64 17.58 -10.95 6.03
N PRO A 65 17.56 -10.23 7.15
CA PRO A 65 16.47 -9.29 7.46
C PRO A 65 16.43 -8.08 6.54
N ILE A 66 17.51 -7.84 5.75
CA ILE A 66 17.58 -6.77 4.76
C ILE A 66 17.85 -7.40 3.40
N ASN A 67 16.94 -7.19 2.46
CA ASN A 67 17.07 -7.72 1.10
C ASN A 67 16.25 -6.91 0.09
N THR A 68 16.61 -7.02 -1.19
CA THR A 68 15.88 -6.41 -2.30
C THR A 68 15.17 -7.48 -3.11
N TYR A 69 13.93 -7.23 -3.46
CA TYR A 69 13.08 -8.14 -4.22
C TYR A 69 12.46 -7.43 -5.42
N GLY A 70 12.34 -8.15 -6.54
CA GLY A 70 11.44 -7.74 -7.61
C GLY A 70 9.99 -7.92 -7.18
N ILE A 71 9.16 -6.93 -7.48
CA ILE A 71 7.73 -6.96 -7.23
C ILE A 71 6.95 -6.62 -8.50
N GLU A 72 5.72 -7.04 -8.53
CA GLU A 72 4.73 -6.68 -9.54
C GLU A 72 3.56 -6.00 -8.86
N ILE A 73 3.22 -4.81 -9.34
CA ILE A 73 2.11 -3.99 -8.83
C ILE A 73 1.03 -3.95 -9.88
N THR A 74 -0.19 -4.30 -9.49
CA THR A 74 -1.36 -4.23 -10.37
C THR A 74 -2.44 -3.39 -9.69
N ILE A 75 -3.06 -2.48 -10.42
CA ILE A 75 -4.19 -1.70 -9.94
C ILE A 75 -5.40 -2.07 -10.78
N ASP A 76 -6.41 -2.63 -10.11
CA ASP A 76 -7.61 -3.19 -10.75
C ASP A 76 -7.23 -4.16 -11.88
N GLU A 77 -7.67 -3.93 -13.10
CA GLU A 77 -7.38 -4.74 -14.28
C GLU A 77 -6.32 -4.11 -15.22
N ASN A 78 -5.62 -3.07 -14.74
CA ASN A 78 -4.58 -2.43 -15.53
C ASN A 78 -3.35 -3.36 -15.72
N PRO A 79 -2.54 -3.11 -16.75
CA PRO A 79 -1.27 -3.84 -16.92
C PRO A 79 -0.38 -3.74 -15.69
N ALA A 80 0.28 -4.82 -15.36
CA ALA A 80 1.17 -4.89 -14.22
C ALA A 80 2.43 -4.02 -14.41
N ILE A 81 2.80 -3.30 -13.36
CA ILE A 81 4.00 -2.50 -13.28
C ILE A 81 5.04 -3.27 -12.47
N LYS A 82 6.24 -3.45 -13.04
CA LYS A 82 7.35 -4.09 -12.34
C LYS A 82 8.20 -3.05 -11.63
N ALA A 83 8.53 -3.33 -10.38
CA ALA A 83 9.35 -2.47 -9.55
C ALA A 83 10.29 -3.30 -8.66
N ASN A 84 11.19 -2.62 -7.95
CA ASN A 84 11.99 -3.22 -6.90
C ASN A 84 11.51 -2.72 -5.53
N ALA A 85 11.53 -3.63 -4.56
CA ALA A 85 11.24 -3.32 -3.18
C ALA A 85 12.43 -3.71 -2.30
N MET A 86 12.80 -2.87 -1.37
CA MET A 86 13.73 -3.19 -0.29
C MET A 86 12.95 -3.55 0.96
N VAL A 87 13.20 -4.73 1.50
CA VAL A 87 12.60 -5.17 2.76
C VAL A 87 13.66 -5.09 3.85
N MET A 88 13.34 -4.36 4.91
CA MET A 88 14.14 -4.28 6.13
C MET A 88 13.30 -4.76 7.30
N TYR A 89 13.59 -5.97 7.79
CA TYR A 89 12.78 -6.65 8.80
C TYR A 89 11.32 -6.81 8.34
N ARG A 90 10.41 -5.98 8.83
CA ARG A 90 9.00 -5.97 8.46
C ARG A 90 8.61 -4.77 7.59
N VAL A 91 9.52 -3.87 7.30
CA VAL A 91 9.23 -2.68 6.50
C VAL A 91 9.66 -2.91 5.06
N MET A 92 8.70 -2.90 4.15
CA MET A 92 8.93 -2.91 2.72
C MET A 92 8.85 -1.49 2.17
N ARG A 93 9.88 -1.05 1.46
CA ARG A 93 9.93 0.24 0.76
C ARG A 93 9.95 0.01 -0.74
N PHE A 94 9.12 0.73 -1.47
CA PHE A 94 9.07 0.65 -2.94
C PHE A 94 8.54 1.98 -3.55
N PRO A 95 8.88 2.31 -4.81
CA PRO A 95 9.95 1.69 -5.61
C PRO A 95 11.32 2.04 -5.03
N VAL A 96 12.29 1.14 -5.14
CA VAL A 96 13.67 1.36 -4.66
C VAL A 96 14.66 0.65 -5.59
N LYS A 97 15.20 1.37 -6.55
CA LYS A 97 16.27 0.92 -7.43
C LYS A 97 17.27 2.04 -7.68
N ASP A 98 16.86 3.04 -8.42
CA ASP A 98 17.61 4.27 -8.71
C ASP A 98 16.62 5.40 -8.98
N VAL A 99 17.08 6.65 -8.86
CA VAL A 99 16.21 7.84 -8.93
C VAL A 99 15.37 7.88 -10.21
N THR A 100 15.97 7.61 -11.36
CA THR A 100 15.28 7.69 -12.66
C THR A 100 14.22 6.60 -12.80
N THR A 101 14.59 5.36 -12.51
CA THR A 101 13.66 4.21 -12.61
C THR A 101 12.52 4.34 -11.62
N ASP A 102 12.79 4.79 -10.40
CA ASP A 102 11.79 4.94 -9.34
C ASP A 102 10.80 6.05 -9.68
N GLU A 103 11.26 7.15 -10.28
CA GLU A 103 10.42 8.23 -10.78
C GLU A 103 9.51 7.76 -11.94
N GLU A 104 10.05 6.99 -12.89
CA GLU A 104 9.26 6.40 -13.98
C GLU A 104 8.16 5.48 -13.46
N VAL A 105 8.50 4.58 -12.52
CA VAL A 105 7.53 3.68 -11.88
C VAL A 105 6.46 4.47 -11.15
N PHE A 106 6.83 5.48 -10.38
CA PHE A 106 5.88 6.29 -9.64
C PHE A 106 4.94 7.09 -10.57
N ASN A 107 5.49 7.68 -11.64
CA ASN A 107 4.70 8.42 -12.62
C ASN A 107 3.70 7.54 -13.39
N GLU A 108 4.01 6.26 -13.58
CA GLU A 108 3.08 5.29 -14.16
C GLU A 108 2.02 4.83 -13.14
N LEU A 109 2.42 4.65 -11.88
CA LEU A 109 1.60 4.12 -10.81
C LEU A 109 0.56 5.14 -10.31
N LEU A 110 0.98 6.40 -10.12
CA LEU A 110 0.17 7.43 -9.48
C LEU A 110 -1.19 7.69 -10.18
N PRO A 111 -1.27 7.88 -11.50
CA PRO A 111 -2.57 8.07 -12.16
C PRO A 111 -3.51 6.88 -12.01
N GLN A 112 -2.95 5.67 -11.97
CA GLN A 112 -3.75 4.46 -11.76
C GLN A 112 -4.27 4.40 -10.33
N MET A 113 -3.47 4.76 -9.32
CA MET A 113 -3.91 4.81 -7.93
C MET A 113 -4.98 5.88 -7.69
N GLN A 114 -4.87 7.03 -8.35
CA GLN A 114 -5.84 8.11 -8.21
C GLN A 114 -7.24 7.75 -8.75
N ASN A 115 -7.31 6.84 -9.71
CA ASN A 115 -8.54 6.43 -10.37
C ASN A 115 -8.95 4.98 -10.06
N GLY A 116 -8.08 4.23 -9.40
CA GLY A 116 -8.29 2.81 -9.08
C GLY A 116 -9.01 2.57 -7.76
N LYS A 117 -9.34 1.32 -7.52
CA LYS A 117 -10.03 0.85 -6.31
C LYS A 117 -9.15 -0.05 -5.44
N MET A 118 -8.32 -0.87 -6.07
CA MET A 118 -7.51 -1.86 -5.37
C MET A 118 -6.12 -1.96 -5.99
N MET A 119 -5.09 -1.81 -5.18
CA MET A 119 -3.71 -2.10 -5.54
C MET A 119 -3.33 -3.47 -4.99
N LYS A 120 -2.71 -4.30 -5.85
CA LYS A 120 -2.20 -5.62 -5.48
C LYS A 120 -0.72 -5.68 -5.74
N ILE A 121 0.04 -6.22 -4.79
CA ILE A 121 1.48 -6.37 -4.88
C ILE A 121 1.84 -7.84 -4.70
N LYS A 122 2.65 -8.37 -5.60
CA LYS A 122 3.18 -9.73 -5.56
C LYS A 122 4.70 -9.70 -5.64
N PHE A 123 5.35 -10.61 -4.91
CA PHE A 123 6.78 -10.86 -5.08
C PHE A 123 7.02 -11.73 -6.32
N LEU A 124 8.03 -11.37 -7.12
CA LEU A 124 8.42 -12.15 -8.30
C LEU A 124 9.30 -13.35 -7.94
N THR A 125 9.84 -13.38 -6.72
CA THR A 125 10.64 -14.49 -6.21
C THR A 125 9.74 -15.68 -5.87
N LYS A 126 10.03 -16.86 -6.40
CA LYS A 126 9.23 -18.09 -6.15
C LYS A 126 8.98 -18.37 -4.68
N LYS A 127 9.95 -18.11 -3.81
CA LYS A 127 9.86 -18.35 -2.36
C LYS A 127 8.69 -17.58 -1.70
N TYR A 128 8.31 -16.44 -2.26
CA TYR A 128 7.28 -15.54 -1.70
C TYR A 128 6.15 -15.24 -2.69
N SER A 129 6.02 -16.04 -3.76
CA SER A 129 5.05 -15.81 -4.83
C SER A 129 3.59 -15.99 -4.42
N ASP A 130 3.34 -16.65 -3.31
CA ASP A 130 2.02 -16.85 -2.69
C ASP A 130 1.62 -15.72 -1.75
N ILE A 131 2.52 -14.80 -1.42
CA ILE A 131 2.19 -13.59 -0.67
C ILE A 131 1.52 -12.61 -1.62
N LEU A 132 0.25 -12.30 -1.35
CA LEU A 132 -0.51 -11.26 -2.02
C LEU A 132 -0.81 -10.14 -1.03
N ILE A 133 -0.34 -8.94 -1.32
CA ILE A 133 -0.67 -7.73 -0.56
C ILE A 133 -1.78 -7.01 -1.31
N GLU A 134 -2.90 -6.75 -0.65
CA GLU A 134 -4.04 -6.01 -1.21
C GLU A 134 -4.25 -4.72 -0.43
N ILE A 135 -4.26 -3.60 -1.13
CA ILE A 135 -4.36 -2.26 -0.56
C ILE A 135 -5.52 -1.53 -1.23
N PRO A 136 -6.62 -1.26 -0.51
CA PRO A 136 -7.72 -0.46 -1.05
C PRO A 136 -7.26 0.98 -1.30
N LEU A 137 -7.80 1.58 -2.36
CA LEU A 137 -7.46 2.93 -2.80
C LEU A 137 -8.60 3.93 -2.53
N ASP A 138 -9.59 3.53 -1.74
CA ASP A 138 -10.68 4.42 -1.34
C ASP A 138 -10.13 5.67 -0.65
N ASN A 139 -10.55 6.83 -1.11
CA ASN A 139 -10.09 8.14 -0.61
C ASN A 139 -8.59 8.45 -0.80
N PHE A 140 -7.86 7.65 -1.58
CA PHE A 140 -6.43 7.90 -1.83
C PHE A 140 -6.22 9.24 -2.54
N ASN A 141 -6.97 9.50 -3.62
CA ASN A 141 -6.78 10.72 -4.40
C ASN A 141 -7.05 11.99 -3.59
N GLU A 142 -8.12 12.03 -2.82
CA GLU A 142 -8.47 13.16 -1.97
C GLU A 142 -7.39 13.45 -0.93
N SER A 143 -6.84 12.41 -0.32
CA SER A 143 -5.75 12.54 0.65
C SER A 143 -4.44 12.95 -0.02
N TYR A 144 -4.12 12.38 -1.18
CA TYR A 144 -2.91 12.71 -1.94
C TYR A 144 -2.89 14.16 -2.43
N GLN A 145 -4.04 14.72 -2.83
CA GLN A 145 -4.15 16.14 -3.26
C GLN A 145 -3.79 17.13 -2.16
N GLN A 146 -3.76 16.72 -0.90
CA GLN A 146 -3.36 17.56 0.23
C GLN A 146 -1.84 17.59 0.43
N MET A 147 -1.09 16.64 -0.12
CA MET A 147 0.39 16.68 -0.11
C MET A 147 0.90 17.88 -0.91
N LYS A 148 1.88 18.60 -0.36
CA LYS A 148 2.44 19.85 -0.92
C LYS A 148 3.80 19.60 -1.57
#